data_dd02aee7aeb773445ec43bffe6ca7c5d
#
_entry.id   dd02aee7aeb773445ec43bffe6ca7c5d
#
_cell.length_a   1.000
_cell.length_b   1.000
_cell.length_c   1.000
_cell.angle_alpha   90.00
_cell.angle_beta   90.00
_cell.angle_gamma   90.00
#
_symmetry.space_group_name_H-M   'P 1'
#
loop_
_entity.id
_entity.type
_entity.pdbx_description
1 polymer ?
#
loop_
_entity_poly.entity_id
_entity_poly.type
_entity_poly.pdbx_seq_one_letter_code
_entity_poly.pdbx_strand_id
1 'polypeptide(L)'
;GAFDVVLRTSIDDQDIRIREEISKLDNSVRKLWYDLKGTERLAGLERAYAMREASSRDAHVQVGGDPFDPGPLVRRGVPELLARGQQLELPAGQSGRLQLARWLTSPDNPLTPRVAVNYIWQFHFGKGIVSTSDDFGLGGTPPTHPELLDWLARQFIDNHWSVKHLH
;
A
#
# COMPACT_ATOMS: atom_id res chain seq x y z
N GLY A 1 2.16 -39.41 26.04
CA GLY A 1 3.29 -39.72 25.15
C GLY A 1 2.84 -40.13 23.75
N ALA A 2 2.44 -41.38 23.52
CA ALA A 2 2.14 -41.88 22.18
C ALA A 2 0.79 -41.42 21.60
N PHE A 3 -0.22 -41.23 22.42
CA PHE A 3 -1.54 -40.74 22.01
C PHE A 3 -1.52 -39.29 21.54
N ASP A 4 -0.72 -38.42 22.13
CA ASP A 4 -0.61 -37.03 21.73
C ASP A 4 0.06 -36.85 20.36
N VAL A 5 0.99 -37.74 20.00
CA VAL A 5 1.65 -37.71 18.70
C VAL A 5 0.71 -38.12 17.58
N VAL A 6 -0.13 -39.15 17.83
CA VAL A 6 -1.10 -39.64 16.84
C VAL A 6 -2.22 -38.62 16.60
N LEU A 7 -2.70 -37.92 17.62
CA LEU A 7 -3.72 -36.87 17.47
C LEU A 7 -3.17 -35.64 16.72
N ARG A 8 -1.94 -35.21 16.99
CA ARG A 8 -1.32 -34.08 16.31
C ARG A 8 -1.08 -34.38 14.80
N THR A 9 -0.55 -35.56 14.47
CA THR A 9 -0.38 -35.97 13.07
C THR A 9 -1.71 -36.06 12.34
N SER A 10 -2.77 -36.54 12.97
CA SER A 10 -4.09 -36.64 12.33
C SER A 10 -4.74 -35.27 12.09
N ILE A 11 -4.49 -34.28 12.95
CA ILE A 11 -4.99 -32.90 12.79
C ILE A 11 -4.21 -32.19 11.67
N ASP A 12 -2.88 -32.32 11.65
CA ASP A 12 -2.04 -31.74 10.61
C ASP A 12 -2.37 -32.28 9.21
N ASP A 13 -2.65 -33.59 9.09
CA ASP A 13 -3.06 -34.21 7.82
C ASP A 13 -4.45 -33.73 7.35
N GLN A 14 -5.38 -33.50 8.27
CA GLN A 14 -6.69 -32.93 7.93
C GLN A 14 -6.56 -31.47 7.49
N ASP A 15 -5.74 -30.66 8.16
CA ASP A 15 -5.49 -29.29 7.79
C ASP A 15 -4.82 -29.16 6.41
N ILE A 16 -3.90 -30.06 6.09
CA ILE A 16 -3.25 -30.12 4.77
C ILE A 16 -4.28 -30.44 3.69
N ARG A 17 -5.15 -31.42 3.89
CA ARG A 17 -6.21 -31.79 2.95
C ARG A 17 -7.23 -30.67 2.73
N ILE A 18 -7.63 -29.99 3.79
CA ILE A 18 -8.55 -28.84 3.71
C ILE A 18 -7.91 -27.70 2.91
N ARG A 19 -6.64 -27.41 3.12
CA ARG A 19 -5.89 -26.37 2.35
C ARG A 19 -5.76 -26.74 0.88
N GLU A 20 -5.52 -28.02 0.57
CA GLU A 20 -5.47 -28.49 -0.82
C GLU A 20 -6.84 -28.40 -1.50
N GLU A 21 -7.94 -28.72 -0.80
CA GLU A 21 -9.29 -28.58 -1.34
C GLU A 21 -9.68 -27.12 -1.55
N ILE A 22 -9.35 -26.25 -0.61
CA ILE A 22 -9.55 -24.79 -0.76
C ILE A 22 -8.77 -24.27 -1.97
N SER A 23 -7.52 -24.70 -2.16
CA SER A 23 -6.72 -24.30 -3.31
C SER A 23 -7.31 -24.80 -4.64
N LYS A 24 -7.82 -26.03 -4.68
CA LYS A 24 -8.52 -26.59 -5.86
C LYS A 24 -9.80 -25.83 -6.19
N LEU A 25 -10.59 -25.49 -5.15
CA LEU A 25 -11.81 -24.71 -5.31
C LEU A 25 -11.52 -23.28 -5.81
N ASP A 26 -10.51 -22.62 -5.25
CA ASP A 26 -10.10 -21.28 -5.68
C ASP A 26 -9.64 -21.28 -7.14
N ASN A 27 -8.85 -22.27 -7.56
CA ASN A 27 -8.45 -22.43 -8.95
C ASN A 27 -9.62 -22.72 -9.89
N SER A 28 -10.61 -23.51 -9.42
CA SER A 28 -11.83 -23.79 -10.20
C SER A 28 -12.71 -22.56 -10.34
N VAL A 29 -12.87 -21.78 -9.28
CA VAL A 29 -13.59 -20.50 -9.29
C VAL A 29 -12.88 -19.50 -10.21
N ARG A 30 -11.56 -19.40 -10.16
CA ARG A 30 -10.77 -18.57 -11.09
C ARG A 30 -10.99 -18.99 -12.54
N LYS A 31 -10.93 -20.29 -12.83
CA LYS A 31 -11.15 -20.80 -14.19
C LYS A 31 -12.55 -20.46 -14.70
N LEU A 32 -13.59 -20.72 -13.89
CA LEU A 32 -14.98 -20.36 -14.23
C LEU A 32 -15.14 -18.85 -14.43
N TRP A 33 -14.45 -18.03 -13.64
CA TRP A 33 -14.48 -16.57 -13.77
C TRP A 33 -13.82 -16.11 -15.07
N TYR A 34 -12.69 -16.74 -15.47
CA TYR A 34 -12.04 -16.48 -16.75
C TYR A 34 -12.89 -16.96 -17.93
N ASP A 35 -13.54 -18.12 -17.81
CA ASP A 35 -14.41 -18.66 -18.86
C ASP A 35 -15.68 -17.80 -19.04
N LEU A 36 -16.29 -17.33 -17.95
CA LEU A 36 -17.42 -16.39 -17.97
C LEU A 36 -17.05 -15.05 -18.60
N LYS A 37 -15.87 -14.51 -18.31
CA LYS A 37 -15.37 -13.29 -18.95
C LYS A 37 -14.91 -13.49 -20.38
N GLY A 38 -14.51 -14.70 -20.74
CA GLY A 38 -14.14 -15.07 -22.12
C GLY A 38 -15.31 -15.03 -23.09
N THR A 39 -16.55 -15.11 -22.60
CA THR A 39 -17.76 -15.04 -23.44
C THR A 39 -18.20 -13.62 -23.78
N GLU A 40 -17.77 -12.60 -23.02
CA GLU A 40 -17.92 -11.20 -23.44
C GLU A 40 -16.74 -10.79 -24.33
N ARG A 41 -16.76 -11.28 -25.57
CA ARG A 41 -15.84 -10.83 -26.62
C ARG A 41 -16.18 -9.39 -27.02
N LEU A 42 -15.56 -8.44 -26.37
CA LEU A 42 -15.23 -7.17 -27.01
C LEU A 42 -14.05 -7.44 -27.94
N ALA A 43 -14.35 -7.97 -29.12
CA ALA A 43 -13.36 -8.26 -30.13
C ALA A 43 -12.67 -6.93 -30.51
N GLY A 44 -11.34 -6.87 -30.33
CA GLY A 44 -10.50 -5.78 -30.81
C GLY A 44 -10.07 -4.74 -29.76
N LEU A 45 -10.46 -4.86 -28.50
CA LEU A 45 -9.93 -3.98 -27.46
C LEU A 45 -8.79 -4.67 -26.69
N GLU A 46 -7.66 -4.01 -26.60
CA GLU A 46 -6.58 -4.42 -25.70
C GLU A 46 -7.09 -4.41 -24.26
N ARG A 47 -6.83 -5.49 -23.51
CA ARG A 47 -7.24 -5.61 -22.11
C ARG A 47 -6.09 -5.20 -21.21
N ALA A 48 -6.36 -4.29 -20.29
CA ALA A 48 -5.44 -3.92 -19.22
C ALA A 48 -6.02 -4.32 -17.86
N TYR A 49 -5.13 -4.63 -16.93
CA TYR A 49 -5.52 -4.76 -15.53
C TYR A 49 -5.95 -3.40 -14.99
N ALA A 50 -7.13 -3.34 -14.40
CA ALA A 50 -7.64 -2.13 -13.79
C ALA A 50 -8.18 -2.41 -12.39
N MET A 51 -8.09 -1.41 -11.52
CA MET A 51 -8.70 -1.48 -10.20
C MET A 51 -10.13 -0.95 -10.26
N ARG A 52 -11.03 -1.67 -9.59
CA ARG A 52 -12.41 -1.25 -9.39
C ARG A 52 -12.66 -1.01 -7.90
N GLU A 53 -13.55 -0.07 -7.61
CA GLU A 53 -14.02 0.13 -6.25
C GLU A 53 -14.74 -1.13 -5.74
N ALA A 54 -14.45 -1.50 -4.50
CA ALA A 54 -15.12 -2.58 -3.78
C ALA A 54 -15.67 -2.03 -2.46
N SER A 55 -16.39 -2.86 -1.71
CA SER A 55 -16.85 -2.49 -0.37
C SER A 55 -15.64 -2.16 0.51
N SER A 56 -15.65 -0.97 1.07
CA SER A 56 -14.60 -0.51 1.98
C SER A 56 -15.18 -0.34 3.37
N ARG A 57 -14.43 -0.74 4.39
CA ARG A 57 -14.81 -0.63 5.80
C ARG A 57 -13.71 0.09 6.56
N ASP A 58 -14.11 0.79 7.61
CA ASP A 58 -13.20 1.27 8.62
C ASP A 58 -12.66 0.06 9.43
N ALA A 59 -11.52 0.19 10.04
CA ALA A 59 -10.86 -0.90 10.76
C ALA A 59 -10.92 -0.66 12.27
N HIS A 60 -10.90 -1.75 13.03
CA HIS A 60 -10.71 -1.68 14.48
C HIS A 60 -9.22 -1.72 14.82
N VAL A 61 -8.85 -1.03 15.89
CA VAL A 61 -7.55 -1.24 16.52
C VAL A 61 -7.49 -2.68 17.01
N GLN A 62 -6.42 -3.38 16.72
CA GLN A 62 -6.16 -4.72 17.24
C GLN A 62 -5.44 -4.58 18.59
N VAL A 63 -6.12 -4.90 19.69
CA VAL A 63 -5.55 -4.77 21.03
C VAL A 63 -4.39 -5.77 21.18
N GLY A 64 -3.22 -5.28 21.54
CA GLY A 64 -2.02 -6.13 21.63
C GLY A 64 -1.59 -6.78 20.31
N GLY A 65 -2.17 -6.39 19.17
CA GLY A 65 -1.94 -7.02 17.87
C GLY A 65 -2.80 -8.25 17.61
N ASP A 66 -3.73 -8.58 18.50
CA ASP A 66 -4.64 -9.72 18.34
C ASP A 66 -5.80 -9.36 17.39
N PRO A 67 -5.92 -10.03 16.23
CA PRO A 67 -7.02 -9.80 15.28
C PRO A 67 -8.39 -10.23 15.81
N PHE A 68 -8.44 -11.03 16.89
CA PHE A 68 -9.67 -11.50 17.52
C PHE A 68 -10.12 -10.63 18.71
N ASP A 69 -9.28 -9.65 19.13
CA ASP A 69 -9.62 -8.67 20.15
C ASP A 69 -9.76 -7.26 19.53
N PRO A 70 -10.92 -6.96 18.92
CA PRO A 70 -11.16 -5.68 18.26
C PRO A 70 -11.39 -4.57 19.29
N GLY A 71 -10.50 -3.60 19.32
CA GLY A 71 -10.64 -2.35 20.06
C GLY A 71 -11.55 -1.33 19.37
N PRO A 72 -11.35 -0.04 19.63
CA PRO A 72 -12.17 1.02 19.05
C PRO A 72 -12.09 1.06 17.52
N LEU A 73 -13.21 1.43 16.89
CA LEU A 73 -13.27 1.65 15.44
C LEU A 73 -12.49 2.91 15.07
N VAL A 74 -11.60 2.76 14.09
CA VAL A 74 -10.81 3.87 13.53
C VAL A 74 -11.25 4.12 12.09
N ARG A 75 -11.58 5.37 11.80
CA ARG A 75 -11.90 5.79 10.44
C ARG A 75 -10.64 5.78 9.57
N ARG A 76 -10.81 5.40 8.32
CA ARG A 76 -9.74 5.50 7.33
C ARG A 76 -9.34 6.96 7.15
N GLY A 77 -8.05 7.21 7.09
CA GLY A 77 -7.50 8.55 6.98
C GLY A 77 -6.00 8.51 6.73
N VAL A 78 -5.36 9.63 6.89
CA VAL A 78 -3.90 9.77 6.87
C VAL A 78 -3.39 10.01 8.28
N PRO A 79 -2.12 9.73 8.58
CA PRO A 79 -1.54 10.00 9.89
C PRO A 79 -1.74 11.46 10.29
N GLU A 80 -2.27 11.69 11.48
CA GLU A 80 -2.65 13.03 11.96
C GLU A 80 -1.47 14.01 11.95
N LEU A 81 -0.28 13.52 12.30
CA LEU A 81 0.96 14.31 12.24
C LEU A 81 1.23 14.91 10.85
N LEU A 82 0.91 14.16 9.80
CA LEU A 82 1.14 14.56 8.41
C LEU A 82 -0.07 15.26 7.78
N ALA A 83 -1.24 15.08 8.38
CA ALA A 83 -2.50 15.70 7.93
C ALA A 83 -2.56 17.19 8.19
N ARG A 84 -1.73 17.72 9.08
CA ARG A 84 -1.74 19.15 9.52
C ARG A 84 -3.14 19.66 9.86
N GLY A 85 -3.94 18.80 10.52
CA GLY A 85 -5.32 19.08 10.89
C GLY A 85 -6.35 18.91 9.77
N GLN A 86 -5.93 18.52 8.56
CA GLN A 86 -6.82 18.25 7.44
C GLN A 86 -6.94 16.72 7.24
N GLN A 87 -8.05 16.15 7.67
CA GLN A 87 -8.36 14.74 7.40
C GLN A 87 -8.93 14.56 5.99
N LEU A 88 -8.71 13.38 5.41
CA LEU A 88 -9.27 13.07 4.10
C LEU A 88 -10.79 12.92 4.19
N GLU A 89 -11.49 13.67 3.36
CA GLU A 89 -12.91 13.44 3.14
C GLU A 89 -13.10 12.21 2.24
N LEU A 90 -13.62 11.14 2.80
CA LEU A 90 -13.86 9.89 2.09
C LEU A 90 -15.34 9.77 1.75
N PRO A 91 -15.73 9.88 0.48
CA PRO A 91 -17.12 9.67 0.07
C PRO A 91 -17.61 8.26 0.42
N ALA A 92 -18.88 8.15 0.79
CA ALA A 92 -19.49 6.87 1.10
C ALA A 92 -19.38 5.90 -0.09
N GLY A 93 -19.03 4.65 0.20
CA GLY A 93 -18.90 3.60 -0.82
C GLY A 93 -17.61 3.63 -1.64
N GLN A 94 -16.70 4.56 -1.37
CA GLN A 94 -15.39 4.62 -2.00
C GLN A 94 -14.28 4.10 -1.08
N SER A 95 -13.25 3.50 -1.67
CA SER A 95 -12.10 2.98 -0.92
C SER A 95 -11.20 4.08 -0.35
N GLY A 96 -11.22 5.27 -0.91
CA GLY A 96 -10.33 6.38 -0.56
C GLY A 96 -9.00 6.40 -1.30
N ARG A 97 -8.77 5.46 -2.25
CA ARG A 97 -7.51 5.42 -3.04
C ARG A 97 -7.24 6.71 -3.79
N LEU A 98 -8.26 7.31 -4.40
CA LEU A 98 -8.13 8.58 -5.13
C LEU A 98 -7.78 9.72 -4.18
N GLN A 99 -8.42 9.78 -3.02
CA GLN A 99 -8.16 10.79 -1.99
C GLN A 99 -6.74 10.64 -1.43
N LEU A 100 -6.30 9.40 -1.17
CA LEU A 100 -4.93 9.11 -0.76
C LEU A 100 -3.93 9.54 -1.84
N ALA A 101 -4.19 9.21 -3.10
CA ALA A 101 -3.31 9.60 -4.21
C ALA A 101 -3.19 11.13 -4.31
N ARG A 102 -4.31 11.85 -4.22
CA ARG A 102 -4.31 13.32 -4.22
C ARG A 102 -3.55 13.90 -3.03
N TRP A 103 -3.70 13.31 -1.85
CA TRP A 103 -2.97 13.74 -0.67
C TRP A 103 -1.46 13.48 -0.80
N LEU A 104 -1.06 12.32 -1.31
CA LEU A 104 0.35 11.99 -1.54
C LEU A 104 1.02 12.93 -2.54
N THR A 105 0.29 13.36 -3.57
CA THR A 105 0.79 14.27 -4.61
C THR A 105 0.47 15.75 -4.32
N SER A 106 -0.11 16.06 -3.18
CA SER A 106 -0.38 17.44 -2.78
C SER A 106 0.93 18.21 -2.58
N PRO A 107 1.00 19.47 -3.04
CA PRO A 107 2.13 20.36 -2.73
C PRO A 107 2.35 20.57 -1.23
N ASP A 108 1.30 20.38 -0.42
CA ASP A 108 1.33 20.52 1.03
C ASP A 108 1.87 19.26 1.74
N ASN A 109 2.03 18.14 1.02
CA ASN A 109 2.60 16.93 1.61
C ASN A 109 4.10 17.14 1.86
N PRO A 110 4.55 17.08 3.13
CA PRO A 110 5.93 17.42 3.46
C PRO A 110 6.95 16.33 3.09
N LEU A 111 6.50 15.09 2.89
CA LEU A 111 7.39 13.93 2.75
C LEU A 111 7.54 13.44 1.32
N THR A 112 6.43 13.24 0.61
CA THR A 112 6.45 12.56 -0.70
C THR A 112 7.44 13.16 -1.69
N PRO A 113 7.50 14.49 -1.91
CA PRO A 113 8.45 15.07 -2.86
C PRO A 113 9.90 14.93 -2.38
N ARG A 114 10.15 15.09 -1.08
CA ARG A 114 11.51 14.93 -0.51
C ARG A 114 12.03 13.49 -0.64
N VAL A 115 11.19 12.52 -0.33
CA VAL A 115 11.52 11.10 -0.47
C VAL A 115 11.78 10.75 -1.93
N ALA A 116 10.91 11.16 -2.85
CA ALA A 116 11.09 10.92 -4.27
C ALA A 116 12.41 11.50 -4.82
N VAL A 117 12.68 12.76 -4.48
CA VAL A 117 13.91 13.43 -4.90
C VAL A 117 15.15 12.79 -4.28
N ASN A 118 15.08 12.37 -3.03
CA ASN A 118 16.18 11.68 -2.36
C ASN A 118 16.54 10.35 -3.05
N TYR A 119 15.53 9.59 -3.48
CA TYR A 119 15.75 8.36 -4.27
C TYR A 119 16.39 8.67 -5.64
N ILE A 120 15.88 9.67 -6.35
CA ILE A 120 16.45 10.07 -7.64
C ILE A 120 17.91 10.50 -7.46
N TRP A 121 18.19 11.31 -6.44
CA TRP A 121 19.55 11.71 -6.08
C TRP A 121 20.44 10.50 -5.79
N GLN A 122 19.95 9.55 -5.00
CA GLN A 122 20.70 8.34 -4.66
C GLN A 122 21.03 7.50 -5.91
N PHE A 123 20.11 7.38 -6.86
CA PHE A 123 20.37 6.67 -8.12
C PHE A 123 21.47 7.34 -8.96
N HIS A 124 21.62 8.66 -8.89
CA HIS A 124 22.66 9.38 -9.61
C HIS A 124 24.01 9.36 -8.91
N PHE A 125 24.00 9.57 -7.61
CA PHE A 125 25.21 9.82 -6.82
C PHE A 125 25.60 8.69 -5.88
N GLY A 126 24.84 7.59 -5.89
CA GLY A 126 25.11 6.39 -5.08
C GLY A 126 24.66 6.49 -3.63
N LYS A 127 24.53 7.69 -3.07
CA LYS A 127 24.06 7.93 -1.68
C LYS A 127 23.06 9.07 -1.67
N GLY A 128 21.95 8.89 -0.94
CA GLY A 128 20.94 9.92 -0.76
C GLY A 128 21.44 11.12 0.05
N ILE A 129 20.80 12.27 -0.11
CA ILE A 129 20.98 13.45 0.77
C ILE A 129 20.58 13.08 2.20
N VAL A 130 19.51 12.28 2.34
CA VAL A 130 19.19 11.50 3.53
C VAL A 130 19.70 10.09 3.31
N SER A 131 20.68 9.66 4.09
CA SER A 131 21.33 8.35 3.89
C SER A 131 20.45 7.16 4.24
N THR A 132 19.48 7.33 5.14
CA THR A 132 18.44 6.36 5.48
C THR A 132 17.23 6.60 4.59
N SER A 133 17.32 6.21 3.31
CA SER A 133 16.29 6.53 2.30
C SER A 133 14.90 6.00 2.61
N ASP A 134 14.81 4.94 3.42
CA ASP A 134 13.55 4.32 3.85
C ASP A 134 13.03 4.89 5.19
N ASP A 135 13.83 5.73 5.87
CA ASP A 135 13.46 6.32 7.16
C ASP A 135 13.80 7.83 7.20
N PHE A 136 12.76 8.64 7.02
CA PHE A 136 12.78 10.08 7.20
C PHE A 136 12.24 10.50 8.57
N GLY A 137 12.04 9.55 9.47
CA GLY A 137 11.52 9.75 10.81
C GLY A 137 12.61 9.93 11.87
N LEU A 138 12.21 9.74 13.13
CA LEU A 138 13.11 9.93 14.29
C LEU A 138 14.25 8.91 14.34
N GLY A 139 14.11 7.74 13.72
CA GLY A 139 15.17 6.72 13.63
C GLY A 139 16.14 6.96 12.47
N GLY A 140 15.78 7.84 11.55
CA GLY A 140 16.58 8.15 10.37
C GLY A 140 17.70 9.15 10.64
N THR A 141 18.60 9.28 9.66
CA THR A 141 19.66 10.30 9.68
C THR A 141 19.12 11.62 9.14
N PRO A 142 19.52 12.77 9.71
CA PRO A 142 19.15 14.06 9.16
C PRO A 142 19.77 14.24 7.75
N PRO A 143 19.14 15.04 6.87
CA PRO A 143 19.69 15.36 5.57
C PRO A 143 21.04 16.11 5.70
N THR A 144 22.00 15.73 4.87
CA THR A 144 23.31 16.42 4.82
C THR A 144 23.19 17.85 4.31
N HIS A 145 22.23 18.10 3.43
CA HIS A 145 21.97 19.40 2.82
C HIS A 145 20.44 19.64 2.78
N PRO A 146 19.85 20.08 3.90
CA PRO A 146 18.39 20.22 4.02
C PRO A 146 17.82 21.24 3.01
N GLU A 147 18.48 22.36 2.82
CA GLU A 147 18.04 23.40 1.88
C GLU A 147 18.06 22.93 0.42
N LEU A 148 19.06 22.13 0.06
CA LEU A 148 19.12 21.51 -1.28
C LEU A 148 17.99 20.52 -1.47
N LEU A 149 17.72 19.67 -0.48
CA LEU A 149 16.63 18.70 -0.53
C LEU A 149 15.29 19.42 -0.71
N ASP A 150 15.07 20.50 0.03
CA ASP A 150 13.85 21.30 -0.05
C ASP A 150 13.70 22.01 -1.38
N TRP A 151 14.79 22.55 -1.90
CA TRP A 151 14.80 23.21 -3.21
C TRP A 151 14.49 22.22 -4.34
N LEU A 152 15.14 21.06 -4.34
CA LEU A 152 14.89 20.00 -5.33
C LEU A 152 13.45 19.48 -5.24
N ALA A 153 12.93 19.27 -4.03
CA ALA A 153 11.55 18.87 -3.82
C ALA A 153 10.55 19.89 -4.38
N ARG A 154 10.83 21.19 -4.20
CA ARG A 154 10.02 22.28 -4.76
C ARG A 154 10.10 22.27 -6.29
N GLN A 155 11.30 22.19 -6.86
CA GLN A 155 11.48 22.11 -8.32
C GLN A 155 10.72 20.90 -8.91
N PHE A 156 10.70 19.78 -8.22
CA PHE A 156 10.00 18.59 -8.66
C PHE A 156 8.48 18.78 -8.71
N ILE A 157 7.90 19.45 -7.70
CA ILE A 157 6.48 19.82 -7.68
C ILE A 157 6.16 20.83 -8.79
N ASP A 158 6.91 21.91 -8.87
CA ASP A 158 6.67 23.04 -9.78
C ASP A 158 6.77 22.61 -11.25
N ASN A 159 7.57 21.58 -11.54
CA ASN A 159 7.69 20.97 -12.87
C ASN A 159 6.82 19.69 -13.02
N HIS A 160 5.66 19.65 -12.34
CA HIS A 160 4.64 18.62 -12.50
C HIS A 160 5.16 17.19 -12.29
N TRP A 161 6.01 16.99 -11.29
CA TRP A 161 6.60 15.69 -10.97
C TRP A 161 7.43 15.08 -12.12
N SER A 162 8.03 15.90 -12.94
CA SER A 162 8.83 15.48 -14.08
C SER A 162 10.20 14.99 -13.65
N VAL A 163 10.39 13.69 -13.61
CA VAL A 163 11.71 13.07 -13.36
C VAL A 163 12.73 13.54 -14.43
N LYS A 164 12.29 13.63 -15.69
CA LYS A 164 13.15 14.08 -16.79
C LYS A 164 13.65 15.52 -16.61
N HIS A 165 12.86 16.39 -15.98
CA HIS A 165 13.27 17.77 -15.72
C HIS A 165 14.28 17.84 -14.55
N LEU A 166 14.15 16.93 -13.58
CA LEU A 166 15.02 16.89 -12.40
C LEU A 166 16.44 16.38 -12.74
N HIS A 167 16.58 15.59 -13.81
CA HIS A 167 17.87 15.13 -14.37
C HIS A 167 18.60 16.26 -15.09
#